data_b4bff50b17b6ae963a5a3fc57189a618
#
_entry.id   b4bff50b17b6ae963a5a3fc57189a618
#
_cell.length_a   1.000
_cell.length_b   1.000
_cell.length_c   1.000
_cell.angle_alpha   90.00
_cell.angle_beta   90.00
_cell.angle_gamma   90.00
#
_symmetry.space_group_name_H-M   'P 1'
#
loop_
_entity.id
_entity.type
_entity.pdbx_description
1 polymer ?
#
loop_
_entity_poly.entity_id
_entity_poly.type
_entity_poly.pdbx_seq_one_letter_code
_entity_poly.pdbx_strand_id
1 'polypeptide(L)'
;MSEFDPPASRGDWHEDAKNAAREWRRMLSLHPHVMTLMAEQRKPLTTPDSVRPMDSAIGVLRGAGLDVRDAAQAFHTFGGYIMGFVMMEQGMMIGHGEGDEAHLRELADFAQMVAAGELPHLTEALPILHDCAADEQFEFGLDLLVRGVDSKLGRS
;
A
#
# COMPACT_ATOMS: atom_id res chain seq x y z
N MET A 1 20.28 3.59 -14.33
CA MET A 1 20.27 4.50 -13.16
C MET A 1 19.08 4.08 -12.33
N SER A 2 19.28 3.69 -11.07
CA SER A 2 18.18 3.35 -10.17
C SER A 2 17.44 4.65 -9.83
N GLU A 3 16.17 4.79 -10.23
CA GLU A 3 15.33 5.95 -9.89
C GLU A 3 14.88 5.93 -8.42
N PHE A 4 15.17 4.85 -7.71
CA PHE A 4 14.92 4.74 -6.28
C PHE A 4 16.17 5.13 -5.52
N ASP A 5 16.17 6.34 -4.97
CA ASP A 5 17.16 6.85 -4.04
C ASP A 5 16.52 6.92 -2.65
N PRO A 6 16.75 5.92 -1.78
CA PRO A 6 16.17 5.96 -0.44
C PRO A 6 16.71 7.19 0.29
N PRO A 7 15.84 8.01 0.91
CA PRO A 7 16.26 9.17 1.66
C PRO A 7 17.28 8.77 2.74
N ALA A 8 18.31 9.59 2.92
CA ALA A 8 19.33 9.35 3.95
C ALA A 8 18.65 9.21 5.33
N SER A 9 19.00 8.15 6.09
CA SER A 9 18.48 7.92 7.44
C SER A 9 18.71 9.16 8.31
N ARG A 10 17.65 9.63 8.96
CA ARG A 10 17.67 10.76 9.90
C ARG A 10 17.76 10.32 11.36
N GLY A 11 17.89 9.02 11.62
CA GLY A 11 17.94 8.44 12.96
C GLY A 11 16.58 8.17 13.60
N ASP A 12 15.50 8.54 12.93
CA ASP A 12 14.13 8.16 13.30
C ASP A 12 13.62 7.13 12.29
N TRP A 13 13.58 5.87 12.69
CA TRP A 13 13.18 4.78 11.82
C TRP A 13 11.71 4.90 11.34
N HIS A 14 10.83 5.55 12.13
CA HIS A 14 9.44 5.77 11.71
C HIS A 14 9.39 6.64 10.46
N GLU A 15 10.07 7.79 10.51
CA GLU A 15 10.14 8.70 9.37
C GLU A 15 10.93 8.09 8.21
N ASP A 16 12.00 7.36 8.48
CA ASP A 16 12.77 6.68 7.45
C ASP A 16 11.91 5.62 6.71
N ALA A 17 11.13 4.81 7.45
CA ALA A 17 10.22 3.81 6.87
C ALA A 17 9.08 4.47 6.07
N LYS A 18 8.47 5.54 6.60
CA LYS A 18 7.41 6.27 5.90
C LYS A 18 7.93 6.94 4.63
N ASN A 19 9.11 7.57 4.70
CA ASN A 19 9.71 8.22 3.54
C ASN A 19 10.06 7.21 2.43
N ALA A 20 10.59 6.05 2.80
CA ALA A 20 10.83 4.98 1.85
C ALA A 20 9.53 4.48 1.21
N ALA A 21 8.44 4.34 1.98
CA ALA A 21 7.14 3.93 1.47
C ALA A 21 6.53 4.96 0.52
N ARG A 22 6.60 6.26 0.86
CA ARG A 22 6.15 7.37 -0.01
C ARG A 22 6.89 7.40 -1.34
N GLU A 23 8.21 7.25 -1.28
CA GLU A 23 9.03 7.22 -2.48
C GLU A 23 8.73 5.99 -3.35
N TRP A 24 8.50 4.83 -2.74
CA TRP A 24 8.13 3.64 -3.48
C TRP A 24 6.75 3.78 -4.14
N ARG A 25 5.74 4.32 -3.42
CA ARG A 25 4.43 4.66 -4.00
C ARG A 25 4.58 5.61 -5.18
N ARG A 26 5.36 6.69 -5.01
CA ARG A 26 5.63 7.67 -6.07
C ARG A 26 6.24 7.01 -7.32
N MET A 27 7.25 6.18 -7.13
CA MET A 27 7.91 5.47 -8.23
C MET A 27 6.93 4.54 -8.97
N LEU A 28 6.15 3.74 -8.25
CA LEU A 28 5.17 2.84 -8.85
C LEU A 28 4.07 3.60 -9.59
N SER A 29 3.62 4.73 -9.06
CA SER A 29 2.59 5.58 -9.70
C SER A 29 3.09 6.23 -10.99
N LEU A 30 4.38 6.55 -11.09
CA LEU A 30 5.00 7.07 -12.31
C LEU A 30 5.19 6.00 -13.40
N HIS A 31 5.22 4.74 -13.01
CA HIS A 31 5.52 3.62 -13.92
C HIS A 31 4.44 2.52 -13.85
N PRO A 32 3.19 2.79 -14.27
CA PRO A 32 2.09 1.83 -14.14
C PRO A 32 2.37 0.49 -14.84
N HIS A 33 3.17 0.48 -15.90
CA HIS A 33 3.57 -0.75 -16.58
C HIS A 33 4.47 -1.66 -15.74
N VAL A 34 5.19 -1.11 -14.75
CA VAL A 34 6.02 -1.92 -13.84
C VAL A 34 5.16 -2.88 -13.03
N MET A 35 3.98 -2.45 -12.59
CA MET A 35 3.05 -3.32 -11.85
C MET A 35 2.58 -4.49 -12.69
N THR A 36 2.23 -4.26 -13.96
CA THR A 36 1.85 -5.33 -14.89
C THR A 36 3.00 -6.29 -15.13
N LEU A 37 4.21 -5.76 -15.36
CA LEU A 37 5.41 -6.59 -15.56
C LEU A 37 5.75 -7.41 -14.32
N MET A 38 5.60 -6.86 -13.12
CA MET A 38 5.82 -7.60 -11.86
C MET A 38 4.80 -8.72 -11.68
N ALA A 39 3.54 -8.51 -12.06
CA ALA A 39 2.51 -9.53 -12.02
C ALA A 39 2.73 -10.66 -13.06
N GLU A 40 3.27 -10.32 -14.23
CA GLU A 40 3.55 -11.27 -15.30
C GLU A 40 4.87 -12.04 -15.13
N GLN A 41 5.85 -11.42 -14.45
CA GLN A 41 7.16 -12.04 -14.25
C GLN A 41 7.12 -13.06 -13.10
N ARG A 42 7.17 -14.34 -13.48
CA ARG A 42 7.33 -15.46 -12.54
C ARG A 42 8.77 -15.63 -12.01
N LYS A 43 9.70 -14.77 -12.42
CA LYS A 43 11.11 -14.83 -12.00
C LYS A 43 11.39 -13.71 -10.98
N PRO A 44 12.10 -14.03 -9.90
CA PRO A 44 12.51 -12.99 -8.94
C PRO A 44 13.38 -11.95 -9.64
N LEU A 45 13.15 -10.67 -9.30
CA LEU A 45 14.01 -9.57 -9.72
C LEU A 45 15.35 -9.73 -8.98
N THR A 46 16.39 -10.15 -9.69
CA THR A 46 17.71 -10.46 -9.10
C THR A 46 18.83 -9.55 -9.63
N THR A 47 18.47 -8.45 -10.28
CA THR A 47 19.49 -7.46 -10.68
C THR A 47 19.92 -6.62 -9.48
N PRO A 48 21.18 -6.16 -9.42
CA PRO A 48 21.66 -5.30 -8.33
C PRO A 48 20.74 -4.09 -8.08
N ASP A 49 20.22 -3.48 -9.12
CA ASP A 49 19.36 -2.29 -9.03
C ASP A 49 17.99 -2.60 -8.44
N SER A 50 17.50 -3.83 -8.59
CA SER A 50 16.22 -4.27 -8.02
C SER A 50 16.32 -4.74 -6.57
N VAL A 51 17.47 -5.30 -6.17
CA VAL A 51 17.62 -5.88 -4.82
C VAL A 51 18.18 -4.89 -3.79
N ARG A 52 18.94 -3.87 -4.20
CA ARG A 52 19.47 -2.86 -3.28
C ARG A 52 18.39 -2.10 -2.50
N PRO A 53 17.30 -1.62 -3.12
CA PRO A 53 16.20 -1.01 -2.38
C PRO A 53 15.58 -1.94 -1.34
N MET A 54 15.46 -3.24 -1.66
CA MET A 54 14.95 -4.24 -0.73
C MET A 54 15.88 -4.41 0.48
N ASP A 55 17.20 -4.51 0.23
CA ASP A 55 18.21 -4.61 1.28
C ASP A 55 18.18 -3.38 2.19
N SER A 56 18.10 -2.18 1.62
CA SER A 56 18.01 -0.92 2.36
C SER A 56 16.74 -0.85 3.22
N ALA A 57 15.59 -1.25 2.70
CA ALA A 57 14.33 -1.25 3.43
C ALA A 57 14.35 -2.26 4.62
N ILE A 58 14.91 -3.45 4.40
CA ILE A 58 15.13 -4.42 5.47
C ILE A 58 16.12 -3.86 6.49
N GLY A 59 17.16 -3.15 6.04
CA GLY A 59 18.15 -2.49 6.90
C GLY A 59 17.53 -1.47 7.85
N VAL A 60 16.58 -0.64 7.38
CA VAL A 60 15.82 0.29 8.23
C VAL A 60 15.07 -0.47 9.33
N LEU A 61 14.36 -1.53 8.99
CA LEU A 61 13.58 -2.35 9.94
C LEU A 61 14.50 -3.06 10.95
N ARG A 62 15.65 -3.53 10.49
CA ARG A 62 16.70 -4.11 11.38
C ARG A 62 17.29 -3.06 12.32
N GLY A 63 17.54 -1.85 11.81
CA GLY A 63 17.99 -0.71 12.61
C GLY A 63 16.98 -0.27 13.66
N ALA A 64 15.70 -0.46 13.44
CA ALA A 64 14.64 -0.27 14.42
C ALA A 64 14.70 -1.28 15.58
N GLY A 65 15.39 -2.41 15.42
CA GLY A 65 15.58 -3.44 16.44
C GLY A 65 14.83 -4.76 16.18
N LEU A 66 14.15 -4.89 15.04
CA LEU A 66 13.52 -6.17 14.66
C LEU A 66 14.61 -7.24 14.40
N ASP A 67 14.32 -8.48 14.72
CA ASP A 67 15.15 -9.60 14.28
C ASP A 67 15.00 -9.83 12.76
N VAL A 68 15.81 -10.71 12.16
CA VAL A 68 15.80 -10.96 10.72
C VAL A 68 14.43 -11.44 10.21
N ARG A 69 13.78 -12.31 10.98
CA ARG A 69 12.49 -12.88 10.61
C ARG A 69 11.39 -11.83 10.62
N ASP A 70 11.31 -11.08 11.71
CA ASP A 70 10.29 -10.03 11.86
C ASP A 70 10.53 -8.87 10.88
N ALA A 71 11.80 -8.50 10.60
CA ALA A 71 12.13 -7.51 9.59
C ALA A 71 11.70 -7.95 8.17
N ALA A 72 11.93 -9.23 7.81
CA ALA A 72 11.48 -9.74 6.52
C ALA A 72 9.95 -9.78 6.41
N GLN A 73 9.25 -10.16 7.48
CA GLN A 73 7.78 -10.15 7.52
C GLN A 73 7.22 -8.71 7.42
N ALA A 74 7.80 -7.78 8.17
CA ALA A 74 7.42 -6.37 8.10
C ALA A 74 7.66 -5.80 6.69
N PHE A 75 8.80 -6.10 6.07
CA PHE A 75 9.09 -5.70 4.69
C PHE A 75 8.00 -6.19 3.71
N HIS A 76 7.60 -7.45 3.80
CA HIS A 76 6.51 -7.98 2.96
C HIS A 76 5.17 -7.29 3.25
N THR A 77 4.89 -6.96 4.51
CA THR A 77 3.66 -6.27 4.90
C THR A 77 3.61 -4.86 4.33
N PHE A 78 4.69 -4.08 4.49
CA PHE A 78 4.79 -2.74 3.88
C PHE A 78 4.69 -2.81 2.36
N GLY A 79 5.41 -3.75 1.74
CA GLY A 79 5.37 -3.93 0.29
C GLY A 79 3.99 -4.27 -0.24
N GLY A 80 3.30 -5.21 0.41
CA GLY A 80 1.92 -5.57 0.07
C GLY A 80 0.95 -4.41 0.22
N TYR A 81 1.10 -3.61 1.28
CA TYR A 81 0.31 -2.39 1.50
C TYR A 81 0.52 -1.37 0.37
N ILE A 82 1.78 -1.03 0.08
CA ILE A 82 2.12 -0.02 -0.93
C ILE A 82 1.63 -0.45 -2.32
N MET A 83 1.92 -1.71 -2.70
CA MET A 83 1.51 -2.23 -4.01
C MET A 83 -0.01 -2.28 -4.14
N GLY A 84 -0.72 -2.79 -3.13
CA GLY A 84 -2.18 -2.85 -3.12
C GLY A 84 -2.80 -1.46 -3.20
N PHE A 85 -2.24 -0.49 -2.48
CA PHE A 85 -2.70 0.89 -2.49
C PHE A 85 -2.55 1.52 -3.89
N VAL A 86 -1.38 1.39 -4.51
CA VAL A 86 -1.15 1.91 -5.88
C VAL A 86 -2.07 1.23 -6.90
N MET A 87 -2.32 -0.08 -6.76
CA MET A 87 -3.28 -0.78 -7.64
C MET A 87 -4.70 -0.22 -7.49
N MET A 88 -5.12 0.12 -6.27
CA MET A 88 -6.41 0.77 -6.03
C MET A 88 -6.47 2.16 -6.66
N GLU A 89 -5.44 2.99 -6.47
CA GLU A 89 -5.35 4.34 -7.06
C GLU A 89 -5.42 4.31 -8.61
N GLN A 90 -4.82 3.29 -9.22
CA GLN A 90 -4.82 3.12 -10.67
C GLN A 90 -6.10 2.45 -11.20
N GLY A 91 -7.08 2.17 -10.34
CA GLY A 91 -8.32 1.50 -10.73
C GLY A 91 -8.14 0.03 -11.16
N MET A 92 -6.97 -0.56 -10.90
CA MET A 92 -6.68 -1.93 -11.34
C MET A 92 -7.44 -2.99 -10.54
N MET A 93 -7.92 -2.67 -9.34
CA MET A 93 -8.63 -3.60 -8.46
C MET A 93 -10.15 -3.49 -8.55
N ILE A 94 -10.66 -2.35 -9.02
CA ILE A 94 -12.09 -2.15 -9.24
C ILE A 94 -12.27 -2.20 -10.75
N GLY A 95 -12.90 -3.26 -11.25
CA GLY A 95 -13.21 -3.38 -12.66
C GLY A 95 -14.02 -2.16 -13.11
N HIS A 96 -13.41 -1.26 -13.81
CA HIS A 96 -14.09 -0.20 -14.54
C HIS A 96 -14.66 -0.85 -15.81
N GLY A 97 -15.65 -1.71 -15.63
CA GLY A 97 -16.53 -2.10 -16.69
C GLY A 97 -17.33 -0.86 -17.09
N GLU A 98 -17.01 -0.26 -18.22
CA GLU A 98 -17.85 0.78 -18.81
C GLU A 98 -19.27 0.23 -18.97
N GLY A 99 -20.19 0.71 -18.11
CA GLY A 99 -21.61 0.91 -18.37
C GLY A 99 -22.41 -0.17 -19.10
N ASP A 100 -22.13 -1.47 -18.85
CA ASP A 100 -23.05 -2.48 -19.37
C ASP A 100 -24.30 -2.57 -18.47
N GLU A 101 -25.40 -3.11 -19.01
CA GLU A 101 -26.65 -3.26 -18.28
C GLU A 101 -26.49 -4.06 -16.98
N ALA A 102 -25.51 -4.96 -16.87
CA ALA A 102 -25.21 -5.73 -15.69
C ALA A 102 -24.69 -4.84 -14.56
N HIS A 103 -23.75 -3.96 -14.86
CA HIS A 103 -23.22 -3.01 -13.88
C HIS A 103 -24.27 -2.02 -13.37
N LEU A 104 -25.16 -1.54 -14.25
CA LEU A 104 -26.27 -0.68 -13.82
C LEU A 104 -27.26 -1.41 -12.90
N ARG A 105 -27.51 -2.70 -13.12
CA ARG A 105 -28.33 -3.52 -12.22
C ARG A 105 -27.66 -3.71 -10.86
N GLU A 106 -26.36 -4.02 -10.81
CA GLU A 106 -25.60 -4.14 -9.57
C GLU A 106 -25.63 -2.86 -8.73
N LEU A 107 -25.50 -1.69 -9.38
CA LEU A 107 -25.63 -0.39 -8.70
C LEU A 107 -27.05 -0.15 -8.16
N ALA A 108 -28.07 -0.54 -8.92
CA ALA A 108 -29.47 -0.41 -8.46
C ALA A 108 -29.77 -1.35 -7.28
N ASP A 109 -29.31 -2.58 -7.32
CA ASP A 109 -29.45 -3.55 -6.22
C ASP A 109 -28.72 -3.05 -4.97
N PHE A 110 -27.52 -2.53 -5.11
CA PHE A 110 -26.76 -1.93 -4.01
C PHE A 110 -27.52 -0.72 -3.40
N ALA A 111 -28.02 0.18 -4.23
CA ALA A 111 -28.80 1.33 -3.76
C ALA A 111 -30.09 0.88 -3.02
N GLN A 112 -30.72 -0.20 -3.45
CA GLN A 112 -31.89 -0.76 -2.79
C GLN A 112 -31.53 -1.34 -1.43
N MET A 113 -30.42 -2.08 -1.30
CA MET A 113 -29.95 -2.61 0.00
C MET A 113 -29.62 -1.50 0.99
N VAL A 114 -28.99 -0.40 0.52
CA VAL A 114 -28.73 0.78 1.34
C VAL A 114 -30.04 1.43 1.81
N ALA A 115 -31.02 1.61 0.92
CA ALA A 115 -32.32 2.19 1.23
C ALA A 115 -33.16 1.31 2.19
N ALA A 116 -33.01 0.00 2.11
CA ALA A 116 -33.67 -0.96 3.01
C ALA A 116 -33.03 -1.01 4.41
N GLY A 117 -31.87 -0.36 4.62
CA GLY A 117 -31.15 -0.40 5.89
C GLY A 117 -30.43 -1.73 6.16
N GLU A 118 -30.20 -2.53 5.13
CA GLU A 118 -29.55 -3.83 5.24
C GLU A 118 -28.03 -3.71 5.45
N LEU A 119 -27.46 -2.52 5.14
CA LEU A 119 -26.03 -2.23 5.19
C LEU A 119 -25.70 -1.03 6.12
N PRO A 120 -26.03 -1.08 7.44
CA PRO A 120 -25.96 0.09 8.32
C PRO A 120 -24.52 0.64 8.42
N HIS A 121 -23.52 -0.20 8.57
CA HIS A 121 -22.12 0.24 8.72
C HIS A 121 -21.56 0.83 7.42
N LEU A 122 -21.90 0.24 6.28
CA LEU A 122 -21.47 0.76 4.99
C LEU A 122 -22.15 2.10 4.69
N THR A 123 -23.45 2.22 4.98
CA THR A 123 -24.22 3.46 4.80
C THR A 123 -23.60 4.61 5.61
N GLU A 124 -23.19 4.37 6.84
CA GLU A 124 -22.52 5.34 7.69
C GLU A 124 -21.12 5.73 7.16
N ALA A 125 -20.38 4.76 6.60
CA ALA A 125 -19.02 4.97 6.10
C ALA A 125 -18.96 5.58 4.70
N LEU A 126 -19.98 5.41 3.86
CA LEU A 126 -19.97 5.83 2.45
C LEU A 126 -19.53 7.27 2.21
N PRO A 127 -20.02 8.29 2.95
CA PRO A 127 -19.59 9.67 2.75
C PRO A 127 -18.09 9.85 2.99
N ILE A 128 -17.55 9.17 4.01
CA ILE A 128 -16.14 9.23 4.37
C ILE A 128 -15.29 8.51 3.31
N LEU A 129 -15.73 7.34 2.87
CA LEU A 129 -15.02 6.56 1.85
C LEU A 129 -14.95 7.29 0.52
N HIS A 130 -15.94 8.12 0.21
CA HIS A 130 -15.97 8.90 -1.02
C HIS A 130 -15.08 10.15 -0.96
N ASP A 131 -14.98 10.80 0.21
CA ASP A 131 -14.28 12.08 0.39
C ASP A 131 -12.83 11.91 0.85
N CYS A 132 -12.39 10.70 1.20
CA CYS A 132 -11.03 10.47 1.66
C CYS A 132 -10.00 10.80 0.57
N ALA A 133 -9.14 11.79 0.83
CA ALA A 133 -7.99 12.04 -0.01
C ALA A 133 -7.04 10.83 0.02
N ALA A 134 -6.59 10.38 -1.16
CA ALA A 134 -5.72 9.20 -1.26
C ALA A 134 -4.45 9.31 -0.41
N ASP A 135 -3.88 10.52 -0.28
CA ASP A 135 -2.70 10.75 0.54
C ASP A 135 -2.99 10.54 2.04
N GLU A 136 -4.14 11.02 2.53
CA GLU A 136 -4.53 10.82 3.94
C GLU A 136 -4.77 9.35 4.27
N GLN A 137 -5.39 8.60 3.35
CA GLN A 137 -5.60 7.16 3.50
C GLN A 137 -4.28 6.40 3.53
N PHE A 138 -3.34 6.78 2.65
CA PHE A 138 -2.02 6.18 2.61
C PHE A 138 -1.24 6.42 3.89
N GLU A 139 -1.22 7.66 4.39
CA GLU A 139 -0.56 7.99 5.65
C GLU A 139 -1.19 7.29 6.85
N PHE A 140 -2.52 7.20 6.91
CA PHE A 140 -3.22 6.46 7.95
C PHE A 140 -2.77 4.99 8.00
N GLY A 141 -2.69 4.31 6.86
CA GLY A 141 -2.24 2.93 6.82
C GLY A 141 -0.76 2.77 7.18
N LEU A 142 0.11 3.71 6.78
CA LEU A 142 1.51 3.72 7.21
C LEU A 142 1.64 3.88 8.73
N ASP A 143 0.83 4.74 9.34
CA ASP A 143 0.81 4.90 10.79
C ASP A 143 0.42 3.61 11.52
N LEU A 144 -0.56 2.89 11.00
CA LEU A 144 -0.95 1.58 11.55
C LEU A 144 0.19 0.57 11.45
N LEU A 145 0.88 0.51 10.32
CA LEU A 145 2.00 -0.41 10.11
C LEU A 145 3.18 -0.10 11.03
N VAL A 146 3.56 1.17 11.15
CA VAL A 146 4.65 1.62 12.03
C VAL A 146 4.32 1.30 13.49
N ARG A 147 3.11 1.61 13.96
CA ARG A 147 2.65 1.25 15.32
C ARG A 147 2.64 -0.26 15.54
N GLY A 148 2.30 -1.04 14.51
CA GLY A 148 2.37 -2.50 14.55
C GLY A 148 3.80 -3.01 14.79
N VAL A 149 4.79 -2.38 14.16
CA VAL A 149 6.21 -2.67 14.39
C VAL A 149 6.62 -2.26 15.81
N ASP A 150 6.22 -1.08 16.30
CA ASP A 150 6.50 -0.67 17.69
C ASP A 150 5.95 -1.64 18.71
N SER A 151 4.72 -2.11 18.49
CA SER A 151 4.11 -3.14 19.35
C SER A 151 4.94 -4.43 19.38
N LYS A 152 5.50 -4.84 18.24
CA LYS A 152 6.43 -5.98 18.17
C LYS A 152 7.72 -5.74 18.95
N LEU A 153 8.20 -4.51 19.00
CA LEU A 153 9.40 -4.09 19.73
C LEU A 153 9.14 -3.84 21.24
N GLY A 154 7.88 -4.01 21.70
CA GLY A 154 7.48 -3.70 23.08
C GLY A 154 7.48 -2.19 23.38
N ARG A 155 7.36 -1.37 22.36
CA ARG A 155 7.23 0.09 22.44
C ARG A 155 5.74 0.42 22.34
N SER A 156 5.18 1.03 23.37
CA SER A 156 3.76 1.46 23.42
C SER A 156 3.69 2.96 23.45
#